data_658f95c3f636db3f8e84d19a6a4a4d4b
#
_entry.id   658f95c3f636db3f8e84d19a6a4a4d4b
#
_cell.length_a   1.000
_cell.length_b   1.000
_cell.length_c   1.000
_cell.angle_alpha   90.00
_cell.angle_beta   90.00
_cell.angle_gamma   90.00
#
_symmetry.space_group_name_H-M   'P 1'
#
loop_
_entity.id
_entity.type
_entity.pdbx_description
1 polymer ?
#
loop_
_entity_poly.entity_id
_entity_poly.type
_entity_poly.pdbx_seq_one_letter_code
_entity_poly.pdbx_strand_id
1 'polypeptide(L)'
;MKKNVFLLTMVAGVLLISSCASKKDLENCQNENRELTANYQNTKEELAASKARVASLEEQLAQQKKNVAALQNALDKSLVNANANNINISKLVDQINESNQYIRHLVEVKSKSDSLNMVLTNNLTRSLSREEMKEVDIKVLKGVVYISLADNMLYKSGSYEINDRAEETLRKIAKIIMDYKDYDVLIEGNTDNVPVNTKSAAMKNIRNNWDLSALRASSVVQYLQDHFGVAPKRLTAGGRGEYNPVASN
;
A
#
# COMPACT_ATOMS: atom_id res chain seq x y z
N MET A 1 13.48 -18.26 67.28
CA MET A 1 14.11 -18.26 66.00
C MET A 1 13.35 -19.09 64.92
N LYS A 2 12.80 -20.27 65.20
CA LYS A 2 12.09 -21.12 64.22
C LYS A 2 10.79 -20.49 63.62
N LYS A 3 10.02 -19.71 64.39
CA LYS A 3 8.77 -19.06 63.92
C LYS A 3 9.02 -17.95 62.90
N ASN A 4 10.10 -17.18 63.03
CA ASN A 4 10.40 -16.08 62.12
C ASN A 4 10.98 -16.58 60.79
N VAL A 5 11.66 -17.72 60.77
CA VAL A 5 12.16 -18.37 59.55
C VAL A 5 10.99 -18.93 58.73
N PHE A 6 9.98 -19.50 59.37
CA PHE A 6 8.78 -20.05 58.71
C PHE A 6 7.93 -18.93 58.10
N LEU A 7 7.81 -17.79 58.80
CA LEU A 7 7.10 -16.60 58.27
C LEU A 7 7.84 -15.99 57.05
N LEU A 8 9.17 -15.96 57.13
CA LEU A 8 10.00 -15.42 56.00
C LEU A 8 9.92 -16.34 54.76
N THR A 9 9.87 -17.65 54.94
CA THR A 9 9.71 -18.60 53.82
C THR A 9 8.31 -18.57 53.21
N MET A 10 7.27 -18.35 54.02
CA MET A 10 5.90 -18.17 53.51
C MET A 10 5.77 -16.88 52.72
N VAL A 11 6.33 -15.76 53.18
CA VAL A 11 6.32 -14.49 52.44
C VAL A 11 7.13 -14.59 51.15
N ALA A 12 8.27 -15.26 51.15
CA ALA A 12 9.05 -15.50 49.92
C ALA A 12 8.30 -16.40 48.91
N GLY A 13 7.55 -17.41 49.41
CA GLY A 13 6.71 -18.26 48.55
C GLY A 13 5.56 -17.50 47.88
N VAL A 14 4.91 -16.60 48.58
CA VAL A 14 3.82 -15.76 48.04
C VAL A 14 4.35 -14.77 47.00
N LEU A 15 5.54 -14.22 47.19
CA LEU A 15 6.18 -13.32 46.24
C LEU A 15 6.59 -14.02 44.91
N LEU A 16 6.94 -15.32 44.98
CA LEU A 16 7.28 -16.08 43.77
C LEU A 16 6.05 -16.48 42.95
N ILE A 17 4.89 -16.68 43.58
CA ILE A 17 3.65 -17.02 42.87
C ILE A 17 3.06 -15.78 42.19
N SER A 18 3.17 -14.59 42.79
CA SER A 18 2.74 -13.33 42.15
C SER A 18 3.61 -12.93 40.92
N SER A 19 4.87 -13.38 40.91
CA SER A 19 5.80 -13.13 39.80
C SER A 19 5.39 -13.84 38.49
N CYS A 20 4.80 -15.06 38.59
CA CYS A 20 4.40 -15.78 37.37
C CYS A 20 3.11 -15.22 36.72
N ALA A 21 2.13 -14.83 37.52
CA ALA A 21 0.92 -14.16 37.03
C ALA A 21 1.29 -12.80 36.38
N SER A 22 2.13 -12.04 37.06
CA SER A 22 2.65 -10.75 36.55
C SER A 22 3.44 -10.87 35.26
N LYS A 23 4.15 -11.98 35.02
CA LYS A 23 4.91 -12.16 33.76
C LYS A 23 4.00 -12.41 32.57
N LYS A 24 2.94 -13.20 32.74
CA LYS A 24 1.95 -13.46 31.69
C LYS A 24 1.13 -12.21 31.36
N ASP A 25 0.75 -11.47 32.39
CA ASP A 25 0.04 -10.20 32.21
C ASP A 25 0.93 -9.14 31.54
N LEU A 26 2.22 -9.12 31.88
CA LEU A 26 3.19 -8.26 31.21
C LEU A 26 3.37 -8.63 29.74
N GLU A 27 3.46 -9.93 29.44
CA GLU A 27 3.59 -10.42 28.07
C GLU A 27 2.34 -10.11 27.23
N ASN A 28 1.15 -10.30 27.80
CA ASN A 28 -0.11 -9.90 27.16
C ASN A 28 -0.16 -8.38 26.93
N CYS A 29 0.17 -7.59 27.92
CA CYS A 29 0.22 -6.13 27.79
C CYS A 29 1.26 -5.67 26.77
N GLN A 30 2.41 -6.36 26.68
CA GLN A 30 3.41 -6.07 25.64
C GLN A 30 2.90 -6.41 24.24
N ASN A 31 2.16 -7.50 24.08
CA ASN A 31 1.57 -7.90 22.80
C ASN A 31 0.47 -6.91 22.38
N GLU A 32 -0.42 -6.55 23.29
CA GLU A 32 -1.44 -5.51 23.06
C GLU A 32 -0.82 -4.15 22.70
N ASN A 33 0.27 -3.79 23.37
CA ASN A 33 1.00 -2.56 23.07
C ASN A 33 1.66 -2.60 21.68
N ARG A 34 2.19 -3.76 21.26
CA ARG A 34 2.73 -3.93 19.91
C ARG A 34 1.63 -3.82 18.85
N GLU A 35 0.50 -4.48 19.07
CA GLU A 35 -0.65 -4.42 18.16
C GLU A 35 -1.21 -3.00 18.08
N LEU A 36 -1.39 -2.34 19.22
CA LEU A 36 -1.83 -0.95 19.28
C LEU A 36 -0.85 0.00 18.58
N THR A 37 0.45 -0.24 18.77
CA THR A 37 1.50 0.56 18.11
C THR A 37 1.47 0.37 16.60
N ALA A 38 1.31 -0.86 16.12
CA ALA A 38 1.18 -1.16 14.69
C ALA A 38 -0.08 -0.49 14.10
N ASN A 39 -1.21 -0.62 14.77
CA ASN A 39 -2.47 0.03 14.36
C ASN A 39 -2.35 1.56 14.36
N TYR A 40 -1.68 2.12 15.36
CA TYR A 40 -1.41 3.56 15.42
C TYR A 40 -0.52 4.02 14.25
N GLN A 41 0.53 3.28 13.92
CA GLN A 41 1.40 3.61 12.79
C GLN A 41 0.63 3.53 11.47
N ASN A 42 -0.14 2.47 11.24
CA ASN A 42 -0.97 2.33 10.04
C ASN A 42 -1.97 3.48 9.90
N THR A 43 -2.70 3.80 10.97
CA THR A 43 -3.65 4.93 10.97
C THR A 43 -2.95 6.28 10.72
N LYS A 44 -1.74 6.45 11.25
CA LYS A 44 -0.93 7.65 11.04
C LYS A 44 -0.47 7.78 9.59
N GLU A 45 -0.09 6.67 8.96
CA GLU A 45 0.29 6.64 7.53
C GLU A 45 -0.92 6.91 6.64
N GLU A 46 -2.07 6.29 6.91
CA GLU A 46 -3.33 6.56 6.22
C GLU A 46 -3.76 8.02 6.35
N LEU A 47 -3.64 8.57 7.56
CA LEU A 47 -3.93 9.99 7.80
C LEU A 47 -2.97 10.90 7.04
N ALA A 48 -1.67 10.56 7.00
CA ALA A 48 -0.68 11.33 6.23
C ALA A 48 -0.98 11.27 4.72
N ALA A 49 -1.30 10.09 4.20
CA ALA A 49 -1.70 9.90 2.81
C ALA A 49 -2.99 10.66 2.47
N SER A 50 -3.99 10.60 3.36
CA SER A 50 -5.24 11.35 3.21
C SER A 50 -5.00 12.87 3.23
N LYS A 51 -4.17 13.37 4.14
CA LYS A 51 -3.79 14.78 4.19
C LYS A 51 -3.06 15.22 2.93
N ALA A 52 -2.13 14.40 2.42
CA ALA A 52 -1.43 14.70 1.17
C ALA A 52 -2.39 14.72 -0.02
N ARG A 53 -3.38 13.82 -0.05
CA ARG A 53 -4.43 13.79 -1.07
C ARG A 53 -5.34 15.02 -0.98
N VAL A 54 -5.75 15.41 0.23
CA VAL A 54 -6.54 16.63 0.45
C VAL A 54 -5.76 17.84 -0.02
N ALA A 55 -4.49 17.98 0.38
CA ALA A 55 -3.64 19.08 -0.06
C ALA A 55 -3.49 19.15 -1.60
N SER A 56 -3.28 18.00 -2.25
CA SER A 56 -3.23 17.94 -3.72
C SER A 56 -4.55 18.35 -4.39
N LEU A 57 -5.68 17.92 -3.82
CA LEU A 57 -7.00 18.31 -4.32
C LEU A 57 -7.30 19.78 -4.09
N GLU A 58 -6.90 20.32 -2.95
CA GLU A 58 -7.04 21.76 -2.64
C GLU A 58 -6.19 22.61 -3.60
N GLU A 59 -4.97 22.17 -3.92
CA GLU A 59 -4.12 22.82 -4.91
C GLU A 59 -4.76 22.78 -6.31
N GLN A 60 -5.28 21.63 -6.73
CA GLN A 60 -6.01 21.49 -7.98
C GLN A 60 -7.25 22.41 -8.02
N LEU A 61 -8.01 22.45 -6.93
CA LEU A 61 -9.18 23.31 -6.79
C LEU A 61 -8.79 24.80 -6.86
N ALA A 62 -7.71 25.17 -6.20
CA ALA A 62 -7.18 26.53 -6.22
C ALA A 62 -6.72 26.92 -7.62
N GLN A 63 -6.06 26.00 -8.33
CA GLN A 63 -5.65 26.23 -9.73
C GLN A 63 -6.85 26.39 -10.67
N GLN A 64 -7.87 25.54 -10.50
CA GLN A 64 -9.10 25.64 -11.28
C GLN A 64 -9.85 26.96 -10.99
N LYS A 65 -9.91 27.37 -9.72
CA LYS A 65 -10.48 28.70 -9.36
C LYS A 65 -9.74 29.86 -10.01
N LYS A 66 -8.40 29.79 -10.08
CA LYS A 66 -7.59 30.80 -10.79
C LYS A 66 -7.89 30.81 -12.30
N ASN A 67 -8.03 29.62 -12.92
CA ASN A 67 -8.37 29.52 -14.33
C ASN A 67 -9.76 30.09 -14.64
N VAL A 68 -10.75 29.79 -13.78
CA VAL A 68 -12.11 30.35 -13.91
C VAL A 68 -12.08 31.88 -13.73
N ALA A 69 -11.37 32.40 -12.74
CA ALA A 69 -11.24 33.84 -12.51
C ALA A 69 -10.53 34.55 -13.70
N ALA A 70 -9.49 33.91 -14.26
CA ALA A 70 -8.81 34.44 -15.46
C ALA A 70 -9.72 34.47 -16.68
N LEU A 71 -10.54 33.41 -16.88
CA LEU A 71 -11.52 33.36 -17.95
C LEU A 71 -12.65 34.40 -17.79
N GLN A 72 -13.12 34.62 -16.55
CA GLN A 72 -14.11 35.66 -16.24
C GLN A 72 -13.55 37.05 -16.52
N ASN A 73 -12.30 37.33 -16.07
CA ASN A 73 -11.65 38.61 -16.36
C ASN A 73 -11.41 38.83 -17.87
N ALA A 74 -11.09 37.76 -18.61
CA ALA A 74 -10.95 37.81 -20.06
C ALA A 74 -12.31 38.08 -20.76
N LEU A 75 -13.37 37.46 -20.23
CA LEU A 75 -14.73 37.69 -20.70
C LEU A 75 -15.19 39.12 -20.40
N ASP A 76 -14.95 39.66 -19.19
CA ASP A 76 -15.30 41.04 -18.81
C ASP A 76 -14.56 42.06 -19.69
N LYS A 77 -13.25 41.84 -19.91
CA LYS A 77 -12.47 42.67 -20.86
C LYS A 77 -13.00 42.58 -22.30
N SER A 78 -13.43 41.40 -22.72
CA SER A 78 -14.02 41.20 -24.05
C SER A 78 -15.39 41.86 -24.15
N LEU A 79 -16.20 41.85 -23.07
CA LEU A 79 -17.48 42.54 -23.01
C LEU A 79 -17.33 44.06 -23.09
N VAL A 80 -16.32 44.62 -22.41
CA VAL A 80 -16.00 46.05 -22.50
C VAL A 80 -15.52 46.43 -23.91
N ASN A 81 -14.79 45.53 -24.57
CA ASN A 81 -14.36 45.70 -25.95
C ASN A 81 -15.41 45.21 -27.00
N ALA A 82 -16.49 44.57 -26.53
CA ALA A 82 -17.47 43.90 -27.40
C ALA A 82 -18.38 44.84 -28.22
N ASN A 83 -18.35 46.14 -27.96
CA ASN A 83 -18.91 47.10 -28.94
C ASN A 83 -18.15 47.10 -30.29
N ALA A 84 -17.00 46.36 -30.35
CA ALA A 84 -16.20 46.23 -31.55
C ALA A 84 -16.06 44.79 -32.11
N ASN A 85 -16.36 43.71 -31.34
CA ASN A 85 -16.10 42.37 -31.87
C ASN A 85 -16.96 41.24 -31.19
N ASN A 86 -18.14 41.00 -31.70
CA ASN A 86 -19.03 39.87 -31.33
C ASN A 86 -18.37 38.48 -31.58
N ILE A 87 -17.33 38.39 -32.36
CA ILE A 87 -16.67 37.13 -32.74
C ILE A 87 -15.86 36.53 -31.54
N ASN A 88 -15.31 37.40 -30.70
CA ASN A 88 -14.45 36.93 -29.61
C ASN A 88 -15.24 36.35 -28.41
N ILE A 89 -16.46 36.84 -28.17
CA ILE A 89 -17.33 36.36 -27.08
C ILE A 89 -17.80 34.91 -27.35
N SER A 90 -18.22 34.64 -28.59
CA SER A 90 -18.62 33.29 -28.98
C SER A 90 -17.48 32.29 -28.77
N LYS A 91 -16.27 32.65 -29.19
CA LYS A 91 -15.08 31.81 -29.05
C LYS A 91 -14.70 31.52 -27.57
N LEU A 92 -14.83 32.54 -26.69
CA LEU A 92 -14.58 32.38 -25.26
C LEU A 92 -15.65 31.51 -24.57
N VAL A 93 -16.91 31.65 -24.95
CA VAL A 93 -18.01 30.79 -24.48
C VAL A 93 -17.80 29.34 -24.90
N ASP A 94 -17.37 29.14 -26.17
CA ASP A 94 -17.05 27.80 -26.67
C ASP A 94 -15.88 27.18 -25.86
N GLN A 95 -14.82 27.96 -25.61
CA GLN A 95 -13.68 27.50 -24.80
C GLN A 95 -14.08 27.19 -23.34
N ILE A 96 -14.97 27.99 -22.74
CA ILE A 96 -15.51 27.71 -21.40
C ILE A 96 -16.34 26.41 -21.39
N ASN A 97 -17.17 26.23 -22.42
CA ASN A 97 -17.98 25.02 -22.56
C ASN A 97 -17.12 23.77 -22.76
N GLU A 98 -16.10 23.86 -23.61
CA GLU A 98 -15.13 22.78 -23.83
C GLU A 98 -14.36 22.45 -22.55
N SER A 99 -13.87 23.47 -21.82
CA SER A 99 -13.19 23.30 -20.54
C SER A 99 -14.09 22.65 -19.49
N ASN A 100 -15.36 23.08 -19.41
CA ASN A 100 -16.33 22.48 -18.50
C ASN A 100 -16.65 21.03 -18.86
N GLN A 101 -16.76 20.69 -20.14
CA GLN A 101 -16.93 19.30 -20.58
C GLN A 101 -15.71 18.45 -20.20
N TYR A 102 -14.50 18.97 -20.40
CA TYR A 102 -13.27 18.30 -20.02
C TYR A 102 -13.18 18.06 -18.49
N ILE A 103 -13.52 19.06 -17.68
CA ILE A 103 -13.57 18.93 -16.22
C ILE A 103 -14.57 17.86 -15.81
N ARG A 104 -15.78 17.85 -16.38
CA ARG A 104 -16.79 16.83 -16.08
C ARG A 104 -16.28 15.43 -16.42
N HIS A 105 -15.65 15.29 -17.57
CA HIS A 105 -15.05 14.01 -17.99
C HIS A 105 -13.97 13.55 -17.00
N LEU A 106 -13.06 14.45 -16.59
CA LEU A 106 -12.02 14.12 -15.61
C LEU A 106 -12.62 13.68 -14.24
N VAL A 107 -13.65 14.40 -13.78
CA VAL A 107 -14.34 14.05 -12.52
C VAL A 107 -15.02 12.68 -12.64
N GLU A 108 -15.65 12.40 -13.76
CA GLU A 108 -16.31 11.10 -13.99
C GLU A 108 -15.28 9.95 -14.04
N VAL A 109 -14.20 10.11 -14.79
CA VAL A 109 -13.12 9.11 -14.89
C VAL A 109 -12.50 8.87 -13.52
N LYS A 110 -12.24 9.94 -12.76
CA LYS A 110 -11.70 9.81 -11.40
C LYS A 110 -12.68 9.11 -10.47
N SER A 111 -13.95 9.47 -10.47
CA SER A 111 -14.97 8.84 -9.64
C SER A 111 -15.11 7.35 -9.97
N LYS A 112 -15.09 6.96 -11.24
CA LYS A 112 -15.09 5.55 -11.66
C LYS A 112 -13.85 4.82 -11.16
N SER A 113 -12.67 5.41 -11.30
CA SER A 113 -11.41 4.83 -10.81
C SER A 113 -11.43 4.64 -9.29
N ASP A 114 -11.84 5.65 -8.53
CA ASP A 114 -11.93 5.57 -7.06
C ASP A 114 -12.95 4.50 -6.62
N SER A 115 -14.09 4.40 -7.29
CA SER A 115 -15.11 3.37 -7.04
C SER A 115 -14.58 1.96 -7.32
N LEU A 116 -13.92 1.76 -8.46
CA LEU A 116 -13.31 0.48 -8.82
C LEU A 116 -12.22 0.06 -7.84
N ASN A 117 -11.36 0.98 -7.42
CA ASN A 117 -10.32 0.70 -6.43
C ASN A 117 -10.91 0.31 -5.08
N MET A 118 -12.01 0.94 -4.67
CA MET A 118 -12.71 0.59 -3.43
C MET A 118 -13.33 -0.82 -3.52
N VAL A 119 -13.97 -1.15 -4.64
CA VAL A 119 -14.54 -2.49 -4.86
C VAL A 119 -13.43 -3.54 -4.90
N LEU A 120 -12.34 -3.27 -5.59
CA LEU A 120 -11.17 -4.14 -5.66
C LEU A 120 -10.58 -4.41 -4.28
N THR A 121 -10.35 -3.35 -3.50
CA THR A 121 -9.82 -3.44 -2.13
C THR A 121 -10.77 -4.24 -1.22
N ASN A 122 -12.06 -3.99 -1.28
CA ASN A 122 -13.05 -4.74 -0.51
C ASN A 122 -13.08 -6.22 -0.90
N ASN A 123 -12.98 -6.54 -2.18
CA ASN A 123 -12.96 -7.93 -2.65
C ASN A 123 -11.70 -8.65 -2.20
N LEU A 124 -10.53 -7.99 -2.27
CA LEU A 124 -9.27 -8.50 -1.73
C LEU A 124 -9.38 -8.77 -0.23
N THR A 125 -9.77 -7.77 0.55
CA THR A 125 -9.90 -7.88 2.00
C THR A 125 -10.87 -9.00 2.42
N ARG A 126 -11.98 -9.16 1.72
CA ARG A 126 -12.97 -10.22 2.02
C ARG A 126 -12.50 -11.61 1.61
N SER A 127 -11.59 -11.72 0.64
CA SER A 127 -11.06 -13.01 0.19
C SER A 127 -9.99 -13.57 1.12
N LEU A 128 -9.35 -12.72 1.92
CA LEU A 128 -8.27 -13.10 2.84
C LEU A 128 -8.84 -13.54 4.19
N SER A 129 -8.22 -14.56 4.80
CA SER A 129 -8.48 -14.98 6.17
C SER A 129 -7.89 -13.98 7.17
N ARG A 130 -8.25 -14.11 8.46
CA ARG A 130 -7.68 -13.27 9.51
C ARG A 130 -6.18 -13.48 9.69
N GLU A 131 -5.70 -14.69 9.46
CA GLU A 131 -4.28 -15.06 9.53
C GLU A 131 -3.51 -14.40 8.39
N GLU A 132 -4.03 -14.49 7.16
CA GLU A 132 -3.43 -13.85 5.98
C GLU A 132 -3.41 -12.32 6.11
N MET A 133 -4.44 -11.70 6.66
CA MET A 133 -4.49 -10.26 6.89
C MET A 133 -3.43 -9.72 7.87
N LYS A 134 -2.75 -10.58 8.62
CA LYS A 134 -1.58 -10.18 9.42
C LYS A 134 -0.31 -10.04 8.59
N GLU A 135 -0.25 -10.73 7.46
CA GLU A 135 0.91 -10.80 6.57
C GLU A 135 0.67 -10.09 5.22
N VAL A 136 -0.56 -9.61 4.98
CA VAL A 136 -0.98 -8.89 3.77
C VAL A 136 -1.55 -7.53 4.15
N ASP A 137 -0.97 -6.46 3.62
CA ASP A 137 -1.47 -5.10 3.79
C ASP A 137 -1.96 -4.55 2.44
N ILE A 138 -3.18 -3.99 2.43
CA ILE A 138 -3.82 -3.47 1.22
C ILE A 138 -4.12 -2.00 1.41
N LYS A 139 -3.53 -1.16 0.55
CA LYS A 139 -3.69 0.30 0.58
C LYS A 139 -4.04 0.85 -0.80
N VAL A 140 -4.84 1.89 -0.83
CA VAL A 140 -5.10 2.67 -2.05
C VAL A 140 -4.39 4.01 -1.92
N LEU A 141 -3.40 4.24 -2.77
CA LEU A 141 -2.63 5.47 -2.81
C LEU A 141 -2.64 6.04 -4.23
N LYS A 142 -3.10 7.28 -4.40
CA LYS A 142 -3.12 8.00 -5.68
C LYS A 142 -3.78 7.22 -6.84
N GLY A 143 -4.84 6.48 -6.54
CA GLY A 143 -5.56 5.69 -7.54
C GLY A 143 -4.92 4.34 -7.91
N VAL A 144 -3.87 3.92 -7.20
CA VAL A 144 -3.22 2.62 -7.34
C VAL A 144 -3.52 1.76 -6.11
N VAL A 145 -3.88 0.51 -6.31
CA VAL A 145 -4.04 -0.47 -5.23
C VAL A 145 -2.69 -1.13 -4.98
N TYR A 146 -2.17 -0.98 -3.77
CA TYR A 146 -0.94 -1.61 -3.29
C TYR A 146 -1.31 -2.81 -2.45
N ILE A 147 -0.69 -3.94 -2.73
CA ILE A 147 -0.80 -5.18 -1.95
C ILE A 147 0.61 -5.51 -1.48
N SER A 148 0.88 -5.31 -0.19
CA SER A 148 2.17 -5.64 0.41
C SER A 148 2.08 -7.01 1.09
N LEU A 149 3.03 -7.88 0.78
CA LEU A 149 3.10 -9.25 1.29
C LEU A 149 4.37 -9.41 2.11
N ALA A 150 4.24 -10.03 3.28
CA ALA A 150 5.39 -10.28 4.14
C ALA A 150 6.38 -11.26 3.50
N ASP A 151 7.68 -11.00 3.65
CA ASP A 151 8.76 -11.78 3.04
C ASP A 151 8.73 -13.26 3.48
N ASN A 152 8.57 -13.50 4.76
CA ASN A 152 8.50 -14.84 5.36
C ASN A 152 7.27 -15.66 4.92
N MET A 153 6.23 -15.00 4.46
CA MET A 153 5.08 -15.65 3.84
C MET A 153 5.40 -16.07 2.40
N LEU A 154 6.02 -15.16 1.63
CA LEU A 154 6.24 -15.36 0.20
C LEU A 154 7.40 -16.30 -0.12
N TYR A 155 8.53 -16.16 0.58
CA TYR A 155 9.77 -16.82 0.20
C TYR A 155 10.27 -17.77 1.27
N LYS A 156 11.01 -18.80 0.83
CA LYS A 156 11.84 -19.61 1.73
C LYS A 156 12.97 -18.75 2.27
N SER A 157 13.36 -18.99 3.52
CA SER A 157 14.42 -18.22 4.17
C SER A 157 15.70 -18.20 3.34
N GLY A 158 16.25 -17.00 3.10
CA GLY A 158 17.45 -16.83 2.30
C GLY A 158 17.31 -17.27 0.84
N SER A 159 16.11 -17.18 0.25
CA SER A 159 15.84 -17.60 -1.13
C SER A 159 14.94 -16.61 -1.86
N TYR A 160 14.82 -16.78 -3.16
CA TYR A 160 13.81 -16.18 -4.03
C TYR A 160 12.73 -17.19 -4.45
N GLU A 161 12.83 -18.43 -3.99
CA GLU A 161 11.82 -19.46 -4.27
C GLU A 161 10.56 -19.22 -3.46
N ILE A 162 9.41 -19.37 -4.13
CA ILE A 162 8.10 -19.22 -3.49
C ILE A 162 7.90 -20.33 -2.44
N ASN A 163 7.41 -19.92 -1.27
CA ASN A 163 7.07 -20.83 -0.19
C ASN A 163 5.69 -21.46 -0.45
N ASP A 164 5.53 -22.73 -0.14
CA ASP A 164 4.25 -23.44 -0.28
C ASP A 164 3.11 -22.75 0.48
N ARG A 165 3.42 -22.08 1.58
CA ARG A 165 2.45 -21.29 2.36
C ARG A 165 1.88 -20.10 1.58
N ALA A 166 2.61 -19.58 0.60
CA ALA A 166 2.17 -18.44 -0.22
C ALA A 166 1.11 -18.84 -1.25
N GLU A 167 0.98 -20.12 -1.60
CA GLU A 167 0.14 -20.58 -2.70
C GLU A 167 -1.31 -20.12 -2.55
N GLU A 168 -1.91 -20.32 -1.39
CA GLU A 168 -3.32 -19.98 -1.17
C GLU A 168 -3.58 -18.48 -1.29
N THR A 169 -2.71 -17.65 -0.71
CA THR A 169 -2.81 -16.19 -0.80
C THR A 169 -2.57 -15.71 -2.23
N LEU A 170 -1.54 -16.23 -2.90
CA LEU A 170 -1.26 -15.90 -4.30
C LEU A 170 -2.40 -16.34 -5.23
N ARG A 171 -3.06 -17.46 -4.96
CA ARG A 171 -4.25 -17.92 -5.69
C ARG A 171 -5.40 -16.91 -5.60
N LYS A 172 -5.67 -16.39 -4.40
CA LYS A 172 -6.72 -15.38 -4.17
C LYS A 172 -6.38 -14.08 -4.89
N ILE A 173 -5.13 -13.64 -4.83
CA ILE A 173 -4.66 -12.45 -5.54
C ILE A 173 -4.76 -12.67 -7.06
N ALA A 174 -4.31 -13.82 -7.57
CA ALA A 174 -4.39 -14.16 -8.99
C ALA A 174 -5.84 -14.14 -9.50
N LYS A 175 -6.79 -14.69 -8.72
CA LYS A 175 -8.21 -14.63 -9.06
C LYS A 175 -8.69 -13.20 -9.22
N ILE A 176 -8.37 -12.33 -8.28
CA ILE A 176 -8.71 -10.91 -8.37
C ILE A 176 -8.06 -10.25 -9.60
N ILE A 177 -6.77 -10.51 -9.85
CA ILE A 177 -6.09 -10.00 -11.05
C ILE A 177 -6.83 -10.45 -12.33
N MET A 178 -7.31 -11.68 -12.38
CA MET A 178 -8.05 -12.21 -13.53
C MET A 178 -9.46 -11.64 -13.66
N ASP A 179 -10.12 -11.35 -12.55
CA ASP A 179 -11.45 -10.71 -12.54
C ASP A 179 -11.39 -9.26 -13.03
N TYR A 180 -10.27 -8.54 -12.78
CA TYR A 180 -10.04 -7.15 -13.17
C TYR A 180 -9.07 -7.05 -14.38
N LYS A 181 -9.56 -7.41 -15.57
CA LYS A 181 -8.75 -7.58 -16.80
C LYS A 181 -8.10 -6.31 -17.35
N ASP A 182 -8.65 -5.16 -17.02
CA ASP A 182 -8.20 -3.86 -17.54
C ASP A 182 -7.04 -3.24 -16.74
N TYR A 183 -6.59 -3.91 -15.69
CA TYR A 183 -5.47 -3.45 -14.86
C TYR A 183 -4.18 -4.20 -15.21
N ASP A 184 -3.11 -3.45 -15.32
CA ASP A 184 -1.75 -4.00 -15.32
C ASP A 184 -1.26 -4.19 -13.89
N VAL A 185 -0.37 -5.14 -13.69
CA VAL A 185 0.17 -5.51 -12.36
C VAL A 185 1.67 -5.39 -12.38
N LEU A 186 2.19 -4.52 -11.53
CA LEU A 186 3.61 -4.43 -11.22
C LEU A 186 3.89 -5.20 -9.94
N ILE A 187 4.74 -6.20 -10.03
CA ILE A 187 5.27 -6.94 -8.88
C ILE A 187 6.62 -6.31 -8.53
N GLU A 188 6.69 -5.72 -7.37
CA GLU A 188 7.87 -4.99 -6.91
C GLU A 188 8.53 -5.75 -5.76
N GLY A 189 9.76 -6.21 -5.96
CA GLY A 189 10.57 -6.85 -4.94
C GLY A 189 11.35 -5.81 -4.14
N ASN A 190 11.39 -6.00 -2.82
CA ASN A 190 12.17 -5.18 -1.89
C ASN A 190 13.02 -6.10 -1.02
N THR A 191 14.10 -5.60 -0.45
CA THR A 191 14.95 -6.29 0.53
C THR A 191 15.21 -5.37 1.72
N ASP A 192 15.72 -5.94 2.79
CA ASP A 192 16.38 -5.18 3.85
C ASP A 192 17.77 -4.68 3.40
N ASN A 193 18.48 -4.00 4.29
CA ASN A 193 19.83 -3.50 4.05
C ASN A 193 20.93 -4.53 4.34
N VAL A 194 20.56 -5.78 4.68
CA VAL A 194 21.54 -6.84 4.93
C VAL A 194 22.13 -7.31 3.59
N PRO A 195 23.47 -7.33 3.45
CA PRO A 195 24.10 -7.84 2.23
C PRO A 195 23.73 -9.29 1.93
N VAL A 196 23.51 -9.60 0.66
CA VAL A 196 23.17 -10.96 0.22
C VAL A 196 24.27 -11.95 0.59
N ASN A 197 23.90 -13.04 1.25
CA ASN A 197 24.84 -14.12 1.60
C ASN A 197 25.09 -15.04 0.38
N THR A 198 26.14 -14.75 -0.38
CA THR A 198 26.53 -15.50 -1.59
C THR A 198 27.12 -16.88 -1.32
N LYS A 199 27.32 -17.28 -0.06
CA LYS A 199 27.84 -18.61 0.31
C LYS A 199 26.82 -19.73 0.15
N SER A 200 25.51 -19.40 0.14
CA SER A 200 24.44 -20.34 -0.16
C SER A 200 24.47 -20.72 -1.63
N ALA A 201 24.29 -22.00 -1.95
CA ALA A 201 24.22 -22.49 -3.33
C ALA A 201 23.08 -21.80 -4.14
N ALA A 202 21.95 -21.52 -3.51
CA ALA A 202 20.82 -20.81 -4.10
C ALA A 202 21.13 -19.33 -4.43
N MET A 203 22.08 -18.72 -3.72
CA MET A 203 22.44 -17.30 -3.84
C MET A 203 23.77 -17.05 -4.55
N LYS A 204 24.44 -18.09 -5.04
CA LYS A 204 25.81 -18.00 -5.61
C LYS A 204 25.92 -17.01 -6.78
N ASN A 205 24.87 -16.82 -7.56
CA ASN A 205 24.86 -15.95 -8.73
C ASN A 205 24.20 -14.59 -8.47
N ILE A 206 23.80 -14.30 -7.23
CA ILE A 206 23.13 -13.05 -6.85
C ILE A 206 24.19 -12.12 -6.24
N ARG A 207 24.43 -11.01 -6.89
CA ARG A 207 25.54 -10.09 -6.55
C ARG A 207 25.21 -9.15 -5.39
N ASN A 208 23.95 -8.73 -5.30
CA ASN A 208 23.51 -7.69 -4.37
C ASN A 208 21.98 -7.70 -4.18
N ASN A 209 21.48 -6.77 -3.37
CA ASN A 209 20.05 -6.63 -3.09
C ASN A 209 19.21 -6.22 -4.32
N TRP A 210 19.79 -5.59 -5.32
CA TRP A 210 19.11 -5.32 -6.58
C TRP A 210 18.79 -6.61 -7.33
N ASP A 211 19.76 -7.49 -7.45
CA ASP A 211 19.58 -8.79 -8.11
C ASP A 211 18.53 -9.64 -7.34
N LEU A 212 18.66 -9.69 -6.00
CA LEU A 212 17.75 -10.46 -5.16
C LEU A 212 16.30 -9.97 -5.27
N SER A 213 16.09 -8.66 -5.16
CA SER A 213 14.76 -8.07 -5.25
C SER A 213 14.12 -8.30 -6.64
N ALA A 214 14.89 -8.16 -7.71
CA ALA A 214 14.42 -8.42 -9.07
C ALA A 214 14.07 -9.89 -9.29
N LEU A 215 14.88 -10.83 -8.79
CA LEU A 215 14.62 -12.26 -8.87
C LEU A 215 13.39 -12.66 -8.05
N ARG A 216 13.21 -12.11 -6.86
CA ARG A 216 12.02 -12.31 -6.03
C ARG A 216 10.75 -11.85 -6.75
N ALA A 217 10.76 -10.66 -7.33
CA ALA A 217 9.64 -10.19 -8.14
C ALA A 217 9.36 -11.10 -9.34
N SER A 218 10.42 -11.54 -10.04
CA SER A 218 10.31 -12.45 -11.17
C SER A 218 9.73 -13.81 -10.78
N SER A 219 10.11 -14.36 -9.61
CA SER A 219 9.55 -15.62 -9.10
C SER A 219 8.04 -15.52 -8.86
N VAL A 220 7.55 -14.41 -8.33
CA VAL A 220 6.10 -14.18 -8.16
C VAL A 220 5.41 -14.07 -9.52
N VAL A 221 5.99 -13.33 -10.48
CA VAL A 221 5.44 -13.22 -11.85
C VAL A 221 5.30 -14.59 -12.49
N GLN A 222 6.38 -15.39 -12.45
CA GLN A 222 6.38 -16.76 -12.99
C GLN A 222 5.34 -17.64 -12.29
N TYR A 223 5.26 -17.55 -10.97
CA TYR A 223 4.29 -18.33 -10.21
C TYR A 223 2.84 -17.97 -10.57
N LEU A 224 2.53 -16.68 -10.71
CA LEU A 224 1.20 -16.20 -11.13
C LEU A 224 0.86 -16.66 -12.56
N GLN A 225 1.82 -16.64 -13.46
CA GLN A 225 1.66 -17.10 -14.84
C GLN A 225 1.47 -18.62 -14.91
N ASP A 226 2.39 -19.39 -14.32
CA ASP A 226 2.51 -20.82 -14.55
C ASP A 226 1.48 -21.65 -13.75
N HIS A 227 1.13 -21.20 -12.55
CA HIS A 227 0.19 -21.91 -11.65
C HIS A 227 -1.24 -21.39 -11.75
N PHE A 228 -1.43 -20.11 -12.06
CA PHE A 228 -2.76 -19.52 -12.07
C PHE A 228 -3.19 -18.96 -13.42
N GLY A 229 -2.33 -19.00 -14.44
CA GLY A 229 -2.67 -18.60 -15.80
C GLY A 229 -2.90 -17.10 -15.99
N VAL A 230 -2.31 -16.27 -15.14
CA VAL A 230 -2.38 -14.80 -15.31
C VAL A 230 -1.62 -14.42 -16.59
N ALA A 231 -2.27 -13.63 -17.44
CA ALA A 231 -1.72 -13.26 -18.74
C ALA A 231 -0.39 -12.48 -18.60
N PRO A 232 0.74 -12.98 -19.14
CA PRO A 232 2.07 -12.40 -18.93
C PRO A 232 2.20 -10.96 -19.45
N LYS A 233 1.44 -10.59 -20.48
CA LYS A 233 1.41 -9.22 -21.01
C LYS A 233 0.96 -8.16 -20.00
N ARG A 234 0.30 -8.57 -18.93
CA ARG A 234 -0.19 -7.70 -17.85
C ARG A 234 0.75 -7.65 -16.66
N LEU A 235 1.76 -8.51 -16.63
CA LEU A 235 2.66 -8.67 -15.49
C LEU A 235 3.99 -7.99 -15.78
N THR A 236 4.47 -7.23 -14.81
CA THR A 236 5.81 -6.63 -14.83
C THR A 236 6.51 -6.94 -13.52
N ALA A 237 7.76 -7.41 -13.59
CA ALA A 237 8.62 -7.60 -12.43
C ALA A 237 9.59 -6.44 -12.30
N GLY A 238 9.76 -5.90 -11.11
CA GLY A 238 10.71 -4.83 -10.80
C GLY A 238 11.41 -5.07 -9.47
N GLY A 239 12.71 -4.77 -9.39
CA GLY A 239 13.49 -4.82 -8.16
C GLY A 239 13.78 -3.42 -7.64
N ARG A 240 13.62 -3.19 -6.34
CA ARG A 240 13.96 -1.92 -5.66
C ARG A 240 15.18 -2.02 -4.75
N GLY A 241 15.69 -3.23 -4.54
CA GLY A 241 16.75 -3.43 -3.56
C GLY A 241 16.30 -3.05 -2.16
N GLU A 242 17.19 -2.42 -1.41
CA GLU A 242 16.99 -1.95 -0.03
C GLU A 242 16.49 -0.49 0.07
N TYR A 243 16.23 0.16 -1.07
CA TYR A 243 16.03 1.62 -1.14
C TYR A 243 14.57 2.06 -1.00
N ASN A 244 13.67 1.14 -0.68
CA ASN A 244 12.26 1.44 -0.40
C ASN A 244 11.81 0.76 0.90
N PRO A 245 12.42 1.12 2.06
CA PRO A 245 12.11 0.47 3.33
C PRO A 245 10.67 0.78 3.77
N VAL A 246 9.97 -0.26 4.26
CA VAL A 246 8.63 -0.14 4.86
C VAL A 246 8.68 0.21 6.35
N ALA A 247 9.85 0.04 6.98
CA ALA A 247 10.17 0.44 8.35
C ALA A 247 11.63 0.91 8.42
N SER A 248 12.01 1.62 9.47
CA SER A 248 13.43 1.95 9.70
C SER A 248 14.24 0.67 9.93
N ASN A 249 15.26 0.48 9.14
CA ASN A 249 16.24 -0.59 9.31
C ASN A 249 17.12 -0.35 10.53
#